data_fe2ea7aab7065e117128477b0d249b3a
#
_entry.id   fe2ea7aab7065e117128477b0d249b3a
#
_cell.length_a   1.000
_cell.length_b   1.000
_cell.length_c   1.000
_cell.angle_alpha   90.00
_cell.angle_beta   90.00
_cell.angle_gamma   90.00
#
_symmetry.space_group_name_H-M   'P 1'
#
loop_
_entity.id
_entity.type
_entity.pdbx_description
1 polymer ?
#
loop_
_entity_poly.entity_id
_entity_poly.type
_entity_poly.pdbx_seq_one_letter_code
_entity_poly.pdbx_strand_id
1 'polypeptide(L)'
;MKKFLLIFFFATLALASGAQVTINRDPEIKKMVDEISKDRIEQYVRKLVSFHTRHDLSEQNDPAKGIGAAWNWIKEEMDKSIPVSEGRLDVRFEDYTVGGKGQRIPHKVNLKNIVATLKGTDPGDERIIVISAHLDSRATIDIDSTGYAPGADDDGSGVAAILELARIMSSRKFSATIVFMAVSGEEQGLYGAKFMATKAKQENWNIVAMINDDM
;
A
#
# COMPACT_ATOMS: atom_id res chain seq x y z
N MET A 1 -12.35 10.52 65.69
CA MET A 1 -11.90 9.42 64.84
C MET A 1 -12.43 9.49 63.37
N LYS A 2 -13.62 10.00 63.07
CA LYS A 2 -14.16 10.05 61.68
C LYS A 2 -13.46 11.03 60.71
N LYS A 3 -12.83 12.09 61.19
CA LYS A 3 -12.15 13.10 60.34
C LYS A 3 -10.79 12.65 59.79
N PHE A 4 -10.09 11.74 60.49
CA PHE A 4 -8.79 11.20 60.03
C PHE A 4 -8.96 10.17 58.92
N LEU A 5 -10.06 9.45 58.84
CA LEU A 5 -10.33 8.45 57.81
C LEU A 5 -10.59 9.08 56.44
N LEU A 6 -11.19 10.30 56.41
CA LEU A 6 -11.48 11.01 55.17
C LEU A 6 -10.22 11.56 54.48
N ILE A 7 -9.23 11.99 55.27
CA ILE A 7 -7.96 12.51 54.74
C ILE A 7 -7.12 11.39 54.14
N PHE A 8 -7.15 10.17 54.69
CA PHE A 8 -6.45 9.03 54.18
C PHE A 8 -7.05 8.51 52.84
N PHE A 9 -8.37 8.62 52.68
CA PHE A 9 -9.05 8.23 51.43
C PHE A 9 -8.77 9.20 50.30
N PHE A 10 -8.63 10.49 50.55
CA PHE A 10 -8.24 11.48 49.56
C PHE A 10 -6.77 11.37 49.14
N ALA A 11 -5.87 11.00 50.05
CA ALA A 11 -4.45 10.82 49.77
C ALA A 11 -4.20 9.57 48.86
N THR A 12 -5.00 8.51 49.01
CA THR A 12 -4.88 7.30 48.14
C THR A 12 -5.49 7.51 46.77
N LEU A 13 -6.49 8.40 46.60
CA LEU A 13 -6.99 8.75 45.26
C LEU A 13 -5.99 9.61 44.44
N ALA A 14 -5.21 10.44 45.14
CA ALA A 14 -4.20 11.27 44.46
C ALA A 14 -3.01 10.47 43.91
N LEU A 15 -2.74 9.26 44.45
CA LEU A 15 -1.69 8.36 43.97
C LEU A 15 -2.11 7.51 42.78
N ALA A 16 -3.41 7.48 42.43
CA ALA A 16 -3.95 6.78 41.25
C ALA A 16 -4.01 7.67 40.01
N SER A 17 -3.43 8.87 40.05
CA SER A 17 -3.21 9.66 38.83
C SER A 17 -2.18 8.95 38.01
N GLY A 18 -2.64 8.06 37.11
CA GLY A 18 -1.81 7.26 36.26
C GLY A 18 -0.74 8.12 35.59
N ALA A 19 0.48 7.70 35.68
CA ALA A 19 1.57 8.33 34.95
C ALA A 19 1.15 8.42 33.49
N GLN A 20 0.92 9.63 33.03
CA GLN A 20 0.66 9.89 31.62
C GLN A 20 1.93 9.47 30.87
N VAL A 21 1.87 8.35 30.15
CA VAL A 21 3.00 7.90 29.33
C VAL A 21 3.20 8.96 28.27
N THR A 22 4.22 9.79 28.45
CA THR A 22 4.64 10.72 27.41
C THR A 22 5.34 9.89 26.34
N ILE A 23 4.63 9.61 25.25
CA ILE A 23 5.25 9.01 24.06
C ILE A 23 6.12 10.11 23.44
N ASN A 24 7.43 10.01 23.63
CA ASN A 24 8.37 10.86 22.93
C ASN A 24 8.28 10.56 21.43
N ARG A 25 8.15 11.61 20.62
CA ARG A 25 8.20 11.47 19.16
C ARG A 25 9.56 10.92 18.77
N ASP A 26 9.55 9.83 18.00
CA ASP A 26 10.76 9.32 17.35
C ASP A 26 11.23 10.34 16.31
N PRO A 27 12.46 10.89 16.42
CA PRO A 27 12.97 11.89 15.49
C PRO A 27 13.07 11.37 14.04
N GLU A 28 13.37 10.08 13.84
CA GLU A 28 13.46 9.49 12.52
C GLU A 28 12.08 9.36 11.87
N ILE A 29 11.06 8.98 12.64
CA ILE A 29 9.67 8.98 12.14
C ILE A 29 9.26 10.40 11.77
N LYS A 30 9.54 11.39 12.64
CA LYS A 30 9.23 12.78 12.32
C LYS A 30 9.90 13.24 11.03
N LYS A 31 11.16 12.89 10.84
CA LYS A 31 11.90 13.24 9.63
C LYS A 31 11.27 12.63 8.38
N MET A 32 10.87 11.36 8.42
CA MET A 32 10.16 10.71 7.31
C MET A 32 8.83 11.41 7.00
N VAL A 33 8.07 11.78 8.02
CA VAL A 33 6.81 12.53 7.84
C VAL A 33 7.05 13.90 7.22
N ASP A 34 8.11 14.61 7.63
CA ASP A 34 8.47 15.92 7.08
C ASP A 34 8.96 15.83 5.61
N GLU A 35 9.41 14.67 5.14
CA GLU A 35 9.86 14.42 3.76
C GLU A 35 8.69 14.10 2.80
N ILE A 36 7.46 13.91 3.30
CA ILE A 36 6.28 13.69 2.47
C ILE A 36 5.99 14.93 1.63
N SER A 37 5.92 14.73 0.32
CA SER A 37 5.69 15.81 -0.64
C SER A 37 4.27 15.74 -1.20
N LYS A 38 3.43 16.70 -0.80
CA LYS A 38 2.09 16.88 -1.37
C LYS A 38 2.12 17.06 -2.89
N ASP A 39 3.14 17.77 -3.40
CA ASP A 39 3.28 18.05 -4.82
C ASP A 39 3.60 16.77 -5.62
N ARG A 40 4.36 15.82 -5.04
CA ARG A 40 4.57 14.50 -5.65
C ARG A 40 3.32 13.66 -5.63
N ILE A 41 2.60 13.61 -4.51
CA ILE A 41 1.33 12.89 -4.40
C ILE A 41 0.36 13.40 -5.45
N GLU A 42 0.20 14.73 -5.60
CA GLU A 42 -0.63 15.31 -6.64
C GLU A 42 -0.16 14.92 -8.05
N GLN A 43 1.14 14.94 -8.32
CA GLN A 43 1.69 14.51 -9.62
C GLN A 43 1.40 13.04 -9.90
N TYR A 44 1.52 12.16 -8.92
CA TYR A 44 1.23 10.74 -9.06
C TYR A 44 -0.26 10.51 -9.38
N VAL A 45 -1.17 11.13 -8.63
CA VAL A 45 -2.61 11.04 -8.90
C VAL A 45 -2.93 11.56 -10.31
N ARG A 46 -2.40 12.74 -10.70
CA ARG A 46 -2.60 13.29 -12.04
C ARG A 46 -2.09 12.36 -13.15
N LYS A 47 -0.97 11.70 -12.91
CA LYS A 47 -0.42 10.73 -13.86
C LYS A 47 -1.32 9.50 -13.98
N LEU A 48 -1.80 8.95 -12.87
CA LEU A 48 -2.73 7.81 -12.86
C LEU A 48 -4.04 8.15 -13.60
N VAL A 49 -4.58 9.34 -13.36
CA VAL A 49 -5.76 9.86 -14.08
C VAL A 49 -5.53 9.97 -15.59
N SER A 50 -4.32 10.31 -16.00
CA SER A 50 -3.99 10.51 -17.43
C SER A 50 -4.06 9.25 -18.28
N PHE A 51 -4.11 8.07 -17.67
CA PHE A 51 -4.28 6.80 -18.40
C PHE A 51 -5.70 6.54 -18.90
N HIS A 52 -6.62 7.49 -18.73
CA HIS A 52 -8.01 7.47 -19.16
C HIS A 52 -8.89 6.48 -18.36
N THR A 53 -8.47 5.25 -18.27
CA THR A 53 -9.03 4.18 -17.44
C THR A 53 -7.93 3.23 -17.03
N ARG A 54 -8.05 2.64 -15.85
CA ARG A 54 -7.21 1.55 -15.38
C ARG A 54 -8.03 0.27 -15.14
N HIS A 55 -9.16 0.16 -15.86
CA HIS A 55 -10.03 -1.01 -15.77
C HIS A 55 -9.27 -2.29 -16.14
N ASP A 56 -9.50 -3.39 -15.42
CA ASP A 56 -8.80 -4.67 -15.61
C ASP A 56 -8.88 -5.25 -17.02
N LEU A 57 -9.93 -4.93 -17.75
CA LEU A 57 -10.14 -5.34 -19.15
C LEU A 57 -9.71 -4.26 -20.17
N SER A 58 -9.13 -3.16 -19.72
CA SER A 58 -8.66 -2.09 -20.61
C SER A 58 -7.39 -2.49 -21.35
N GLU A 59 -6.91 -1.60 -22.22
CA GLU A 59 -5.72 -1.84 -23.04
C GLU A 59 -4.48 -2.16 -22.18
N GLN A 60 -3.77 -3.22 -22.54
CA GLN A 60 -2.56 -3.67 -21.82
C GLN A 60 -1.26 -3.37 -22.56
N ASN A 61 -1.31 -3.07 -23.86
CA ASN A 61 -0.12 -2.91 -24.70
C ASN A 61 0.13 -1.47 -25.16
N ASP A 62 -0.84 -0.56 -24.99
CA ASP A 62 -0.66 0.86 -25.29
C ASP A 62 0.19 1.52 -24.20
N PRO A 63 1.31 2.19 -24.54
CA PRO A 63 2.17 2.80 -23.53
C PRO A 63 1.57 4.07 -22.88
N ALA A 64 0.50 4.61 -23.43
CA ALA A 64 -0.07 5.90 -23.00
C ALA A 64 -1.39 5.79 -22.23
N LYS A 65 -2.11 4.69 -22.34
CA LYS A 65 -3.44 4.51 -21.75
C LYS A 65 -3.73 3.08 -21.33
N GLY A 66 -4.77 2.91 -20.52
CA GLY A 66 -5.20 1.61 -20.03
C GLY A 66 -4.35 1.11 -18.85
N ILE A 67 -4.73 -0.06 -18.37
CA ILE A 67 -4.11 -0.66 -17.18
C ILE A 67 -2.65 -1.05 -17.43
N GLY A 68 -2.29 -1.44 -18.64
CA GLY A 68 -0.91 -1.81 -18.98
C GLY A 68 0.06 -0.63 -18.87
N ALA A 69 -0.36 0.56 -19.31
CA ALA A 69 0.42 1.79 -19.12
C ALA A 69 0.60 2.13 -17.64
N ALA A 70 -0.46 1.93 -16.83
CA ALA A 70 -0.39 2.15 -15.40
C ALA A 70 0.57 1.18 -14.70
N TRP A 71 0.51 -0.12 -15.02
CA TRP A 71 1.45 -1.12 -14.47
C TRP A 71 2.90 -0.72 -14.71
N ASN A 72 3.23 -0.41 -15.94
CA ASN A 72 4.60 -0.07 -16.33
C ASN A 72 5.07 1.19 -15.62
N TRP A 73 4.25 2.23 -15.59
CA TRP A 73 4.60 3.50 -14.94
C TRP A 73 4.76 3.34 -13.41
N ILE A 74 3.85 2.62 -12.72
CA ILE A 74 3.97 2.38 -11.29
C ILE A 74 5.28 1.65 -10.97
N LYS A 75 5.60 0.62 -11.77
CA LYS A 75 6.86 -0.11 -11.60
C LYS A 75 8.06 0.80 -11.81
N GLU A 76 8.06 1.61 -12.87
CA GLU A 76 9.13 2.57 -13.16
C GLU A 76 9.32 3.60 -12.02
N GLU A 77 8.22 4.08 -11.41
CA GLU A 77 8.31 4.99 -10.25
C GLU A 77 8.94 4.29 -9.02
N MET A 78 8.54 3.06 -8.73
CA MET A 78 9.12 2.28 -7.65
C MET A 78 10.60 1.94 -7.92
N ASP A 79 10.97 1.62 -9.15
CA ASP A 79 12.34 1.32 -9.57
C ASP A 79 13.31 2.48 -9.30
N LYS A 80 12.84 3.74 -9.33
CA LYS A 80 13.66 4.92 -9.01
C LYS A 80 14.21 4.91 -7.60
N SER A 81 13.60 4.13 -6.70
CA SER A 81 14.03 4.00 -5.31
C SER A 81 15.08 2.88 -5.09
N ILE A 82 15.34 2.05 -6.11
CA ILE A 82 16.34 0.97 -6.02
C ILE A 82 17.75 1.50 -5.69
N PRO A 83 18.27 2.56 -6.36
CA PRO A 83 19.63 3.03 -6.12
C PRO A 83 19.90 3.48 -4.68
N VAL A 84 18.88 4.03 -3.99
CA VAL A 84 19.03 4.55 -2.62
C VAL A 84 18.82 3.48 -1.55
N SER A 85 18.40 2.30 -1.93
CA SER A 85 18.05 1.20 -1.01
C SER A 85 19.25 0.34 -0.57
N GLU A 86 20.45 0.62 -1.07
CA GLU A 86 21.64 -0.21 -0.81
C GLU A 86 21.42 -1.69 -1.23
N GLY A 87 20.68 -1.94 -2.31
CA GLY A 87 20.39 -3.28 -2.82
C GLY A 87 19.29 -4.04 -2.07
N ARG A 88 18.57 -3.39 -1.16
CA ARG A 88 17.52 -4.02 -0.36
C ARG A 88 16.14 -3.99 -1.03
N LEU A 89 15.91 -3.09 -1.97
CA LEU A 89 14.63 -2.97 -2.69
C LEU A 89 14.65 -3.82 -3.96
N ASP A 90 13.71 -4.75 -4.04
CA ASP A 90 13.39 -5.51 -5.23
C ASP A 90 11.99 -5.13 -5.72
N VAL A 91 11.85 -4.82 -7.01
CA VAL A 91 10.56 -4.41 -7.59
C VAL A 91 10.24 -5.33 -8.77
N ARG A 92 9.10 -6.02 -8.70
CA ARG A 92 8.71 -6.97 -9.73
C ARG A 92 7.22 -6.95 -10.03
N PHE A 93 6.88 -7.47 -11.19
CA PHE A 93 5.52 -7.88 -11.49
C PHE A 93 5.22 -9.26 -10.86
N GLU A 94 4.01 -9.41 -10.38
CA GLU A 94 3.42 -10.69 -10.01
C GLU A 94 2.22 -10.94 -10.94
N ASP A 95 2.44 -11.82 -11.91
CA ASP A 95 1.48 -12.13 -12.97
C ASP A 95 0.52 -13.23 -12.53
N TYR A 96 -0.77 -13.07 -12.85
CA TYR A 96 -1.78 -14.10 -12.58
C TYR A 96 -2.93 -14.01 -13.60
N THR A 97 -3.59 -15.14 -13.83
CA THR A 97 -4.72 -15.23 -14.75
C THR A 97 -6.03 -15.39 -13.98
N VAL A 98 -7.01 -14.56 -14.32
CA VAL A 98 -8.35 -14.58 -13.71
C VAL A 98 -9.44 -14.56 -14.78
N GLY A 99 -10.68 -14.68 -14.33
CA GLY A 99 -11.85 -14.58 -15.18
C GLY A 99 -12.28 -15.90 -15.79
N GLY A 100 -13.47 -15.88 -16.35
CA GLY A 100 -14.12 -17.02 -17.01
C GLY A 100 -15.63 -16.90 -17.01
N LYS A 101 -16.28 -17.82 -17.68
CA LYS A 101 -17.75 -17.84 -17.81
C LYS A 101 -18.43 -17.77 -16.42
N GLY A 102 -19.30 -16.79 -16.25
CA GLY A 102 -20.07 -16.62 -15.00
C GLY A 102 -19.32 -15.86 -13.89
N GLN A 103 -18.13 -15.38 -14.15
CA GLN A 103 -17.38 -14.48 -13.25
C GLN A 103 -17.59 -13.01 -13.64
N ARG A 104 -17.26 -12.08 -12.73
CA ARG A 104 -17.31 -10.63 -13.01
C ARG A 104 -16.43 -10.24 -14.20
N ILE A 105 -15.26 -10.90 -14.33
CA ILE A 105 -14.45 -10.87 -15.54
C ILE A 105 -14.90 -12.04 -16.42
N PRO A 106 -15.59 -11.82 -17.56
CA PRO A 106 -16.30 -12.89 -18.28
C PRO A 106 -15.42 -13.83 -19.12
N HIS A 107 -14.17 -13.46 -19.35
CA HIS A 107 -13.18 -14.25 -20.06
C HIS A 107 -11.83 -14.23 -19.34
N LYS A 108 -10.95 -15.15 -19.67
CA LYS A 108 -9.62 -15.17 -19.06
C LYS A 108 -8.81 -13.95 -19.49
N VAL A 109 -8.23 -13.29 -18.50
CA VAL A 109 -7.31 -12.16 -18.66
C VAL A 109 -6.11 -12.34 -17.75
N ASN A 110 -4.95 -11.93 -18.21
CA ASN A 110 -3.76 -11.86 -17.37
C ASN A 110 -3.67 -10.50 -16.74
N LEU A 111 -3.56 -10.46 -15.41
CA LEU A 111 -3.38 -9.24 -14.62
C LEU A 111 -2.02 -9.27 -13.94
N LYS A 112 -1.58 -8.09 -13.49
CA LYS A 112 -0.30 -7.92 -12.79
C LYS A 112 -0.50 -7.10 -11.54
N ASN A 113 0.10 -7.56 -10.44
CA ASN A 113 0.40 -6.69 -9.31
C ASN A 113 1.82 -6.16 -9.46
N ILE A 114 2.09 -4.99 -8.91
CA ILE A 114 3.45 -4.48 -8.73
C ILE A 114 3.80 -4.66 -7.26
N VAL A 115 4.89 -5.35 -6.99
CA VAL A 115 5.35 -5.66 -5.63
C VAL A 115 6.77 -5.15 -5.45
N ALA A 116 6.94 -4.22 -4.51
CA ALA A 116 8.24 -3.71 -4.11
C ALA A 116 8.56 -4.22 -2.70
N THR A 117 9.59 -5.04 -2.58
CA THR A 117 10.03 -5.65 -1.32
C THR A 117 11.29 -4.96 -0.82
N LEU A 118 11.17 -4.18 0.25
CA LEU A 118 12.29 -3.59 0.97
C LEU A 118 12.73 -4.54 2.08
N LYS A 119 13.80 -5.28 1.84
CA LYS A 119 14.33 -6.25 2.80
C LYS A 119 14.78 -5.57 4.08
N GLY A 120 14.40 -6.13 5.22
CA GLY A 120 14.85 -5.71 6.54
C GLY A 120 16.35 -5.83 6.72
N THR A 121 16.90 -5.06 7.65
CA THR A 121 18.35 -5.04 7.94
C THR A 121 18.78 -6.01 9.04
N ASP A 122 17.83 -6.54 9.79
CA ASP A 122 18.09 -7.54 10.83
C ASP A 122 17.83 -8.95 10.27
N PRO A 123 18.87 -9.79 10.09
CA PRO A 123 18.69 -11.15 9.57
C PRO A 123 17.87 -12.06 10.49
N GLY A 124 17.74 -11.72 11.78
CA GLY A 124 16.92 -12.45 12.75
C GLY A 124 15.47 -12.01 12.80
N ASP A 125 15.11 -10.93 12.11
CA ASP A 125 13.74 -10.43 12.08
C ASP A 125 13.00 -10.90 10.81
N GLU A 126 12.18 -11.92 10.95
CA GLU A 126 11.38 -12.49 9.86
C GLU A 126 10.03 -11.79 9.67
N ARG A 127 9.75 -10.74 10.42
CA ARG A 127 8.47 -10.01 10.30
C ARG A 127 8.37 -9.31 8.97
N ILE A 128 7.15 -9.37 8.41
CA ILE A 128 6.77 -8.66 7.19
C ILE A 128 5.63 -7.70 7.51
N ILE A 129 5.79 -6.45 7.07
CA ILE A 129 4.73 -5.44 7.10
C ILE A 129 4.32 -5.19 5.65
N VAL A 130 3.04 -5.28 5.36
CA VAL A 130 2.48 -5.05 4.02
C VAL A 130 1.78 -3.70 3.99
N ILE A 131 2.03 -2.91 2.95
CA ILE A 131 1.34 -1.67 2.65
C ILE A 131 0.78 -1.81 1.23
N SER A 132 -0.52 -1.70 1.05
CA SER A 132 -1.18 -1.93 -0.23
C SER A 132 -2.20 -0.88 -0.61
N ALA A 133 -2.42 -0.76 -1.90
CA ALA A 133 -3.47 0.01 -2.55
C ALA A 133 -3.86 -0.70 -3.84
N HIS A 134 -5.07 -0.47 -4.37
CA HIS A 134 -5.42 -1.02 -5.67
C HIS A 134 -5.20 -0.01 -6.80
N LEU A 135 -4.68 -0.52 -7.91
CA LEU A 135 -4.32 0.34 -9.04
C LEU A 135 -5.40 0.40 -10.13
N ASP A 136 -6.28 -0.59 -10.16
CA ASP A 136 -7.39 -0.61 -11.11
C ASP A 136 -8.44 0.44 -10.77
N SER A 137 -9.23 0.79 -11.76
CA SER A 137 -10.37 1.71 -11.62
C SER A 137 -11.53 1.20 -12.45
N ARG A 138 -12.75 1.64 -12.15
CA ARG A 138 -13.92 1.25 -12.92
C ARG A 138 -14.83 2.43 -13.24
N ALA A 139 -15.58 2.31 -14.33
CA ALA A 139 -16.72 3.15 -14.63
C ALA A 139 -17.99 2.63 -13.93
N THR A 140 -19.08 3.36 -14.04
CA THR A 140 -20.40 2.95 -13.48
C THR A 140 -20.85 1.59 -13.99
N ILE A 141 -20.49 1.22 -15.23
CA ILE A 141 -20.77 -0.10 -15.80
C ILE A 141 -19.56 -1.00 -15.56
N ASP A 142 -19.75 -2.07 -14.80
CA ASP A 142 -18.69 -2.96 -14.32
C ASP A 142 -17.78 -3.58 -15.39
N ILE A 143 -18.23 -3.65 -16.63
CA ILE A 143 -17.48 -4.25 -17.76
C ILE A 143 -17.07 -3.21 -18.80
N ASP A 144 -17.30 -1.92 -18.55
CA ASP A 144 -16.88 -0.86 -19.45
C ASP A 144 -15.39 -0.59 -19.31
N SER A 145 -14.62 -1.28 -20.16
CA SER A 145 -13.15 -1.19 -20.18
C SER A 145 -12.62 -0.02 -21.01
N THR A 146 -13.49 0.76 -21.65
CA THR A 146 -13.11 1.85 -22.57
C THR A 146 -13.58 3.21 -22.13
N GLY A 147 -14.60 3.29 -21.28
CA GLY A 147 -15.14 4.52 -20.72
C GLY A 147 -14.12 5.24 -19.85
N TYR A 148 -14.30 6.54 -19.71
CA TYR A 148 -13.46 7.35 -18.84
C TYR A 148 -13.69 6.98 -17.37
N ALA A 149 -12.67 6.42 -16.75
CA ALA A 149 -12.67 5.99 -15.36
C ALA A 149 -11.35 6.40 -14.68
N PRO A 150 -11.23 7.69 -14.31
CA PRO A 150 -9.96 8.25 -13.83
C PRO A 150 -9.51 7.66 -12.50
N GLY A 151 -10.44 7.23 -11.61
CA GLY A 151 -10.13 6.66 -10.31
C GLY A 151 -9.09 7.50 -9.55
N ALA A 152 -9.33 8.79 -9.38
CA ALA A 152 -8.35 9.70 -8.77
C ALA A 152 -8.25 9.47 -7.28
N ASP A 153 -9.41 9.31 -6.64
CA ASP A 153 -9.58 9.03 -5.22
C ASP A 153 -9.54 7.51 -5.02
N ASP A 154 -10.43 6.82 -5.63
CA ASP A 154 -10.58 5.36 -5.63
C ASP A 154 -9.86 4.73 -6.85
N ASP A 155 -8.66 4.12 -6.74
CA ASP A 155 -7.75 4.26 -5.60
C ASP A 155 -6.37 4.79 -6.07
N GLY A 156 -6.42 5.81 -6.94
CA GLY A 156 -5.22 6.54 -7.36
C GLY A 156 -4.53 7.25 -6.19
N SER A 157 -5.29 7.65 -5.17
CA SER A 157 -4.75 8.30 -3.97
C SER A 157 -3.94 7.32 -3.13
N GLY A 158 -4.42 6.12 -2.90
CA GLY A 158 -3.68 5.08 -2.19
C GLY A 158 -2.44 4.62 -2.96
N VAL A 159 -2.53 4.45 -4.30
CA VAL A 159 -1.33 4.18 -5.10
C VAL A 159 -0.30 5.30 -4.96
N ALA A 160 -0.73 6.57 -4.96
CA ALA A 160 0.18 7.70 -4.77
C ALA A 160 0.83 7.68 -3.38
N ALA A 161 0.07 7.30 -2.34
CA ALA A 161 0.60 7.15 -0.99
C ALA A 161 1.67 6.05 -0.92
N ILE A 162 1.44 4.87 -1.46
CA ILE A 162 2.44 3.79 -1.43
C ILE A 162 3.70 4.13 -2.24
N LEU A 163 3.58 4.86 -3.35
CA LEU A 163 4.73 5.33 -4.14
C LEU A 163 5.58 6.31 -3.33
N GLU A 164 4.95 7.26 -2.63
CA GLU A 164 5.66 8.23 -1.80
C GLU A 164 6.29 7.56 -0.58
N LEU A 165 5.61 6.60 0.06
CA LEU A 165 6.16 5.82 1.15
C LEU A 165 7.36 4.97 0.69
N ALA A 166 7.26 4.29 -0.44
CA ALA A 166 8.37 3.52 -1.01
C ALA A 166 9.60 4.42 -1.27
N ARG A 167 9.39 5.63 -1.81
CA ARG A 167 10.45 6.61 -2.04
C ARG A 167 11.17 7.01 -0.75
N ILE A 168 10.41 7.35 0.29
CA ILE A 168 10.98 7.83 1.57
C ILE A 168 11.66 6.68 2.33
N MET A 169 10.98 5.54 2.39
CA MET A 169 11.40 4.44 3.25
C MET A 169 12.56 3.63 2.66
N SER A 170 12.75 3.61 1.34
CA SER A 170 13.80 2.83 0.69
C SER A 170 15.22 3.20 1.13
N SER A 171 15.46 4.45 1.50
CA SER A 171 16.75 4.92 2.03
C SER A 171 16.93 4.69 3.54
N ARG A 172 15.91 4.17 4.23
CA ARG A 172 15.92 3.96 5.68
C ARG A 172 16.20 2.49 6.03
N LYS A 173 16.63 2.27 7.28
CA LYS A 173 16.92 0.94 7.83
C LYS A 173 15.79 0.55 8.77
N PHE A 174 15.10 -0.54 8.44
CA PHE A 174 14.07 -1.15 9.28
C PHE A 174 14.52 -2.57 9.62
N SER A 175 14.27 -3.05 10.83
CA SER A 175 14.56 -4.44 11.18
C SER A 175 13.75 -5.41 10.34
N ALA A 176 12.41 -5.18 10.29
CA ALA A 176 11.46 -5.99 9.52
C ALA A 176 11.50 -5.68 8.02
N THR A 177 11.08 -6.63 7.21
CA THR A 177 10.83 -6.43 5.78
C THR A 177 9.53 -5.67 5.55
N ILE A 178 9.55 -4.73 4.61
CA ILE A 178 8.36 -3.96 4.21
C ILE A 178 8.04 -4.29 2.76
N VAL A 179 6.79 -4.60 2.49
CA VAL A 179 6.28 -4.92 1.14
C VAL A 179 5.25 -3.89 0.74
N PHE A 180 5.54 -3.13 -0.31
CA PHE A 180 4.60 -2.21 -0.94
C PHE A 180 3.95 -2.92 -2.13
N MET A 181 2.62 -2.90 -2.21
CA MET A 181 1.88 -3.59 -3.27
C MET A 181 0.85 -2.66 -3.91
N ALA A 182 0.96 -2.48 -5.23
CA ALA A 182 -0.14 -1.98 -6.05
C ALA A 182 -0.82 -3.19 -6.70
N VAL A 183 -2.05 -3.49 -6.29
CA VAL A 183 -2.77 -4.69 -6.74
C VAL A 183 -3.80 -4.36 -7.82
N SER A 184 -4.04 -5.29 -8.76
CA SER A 184 -5.09 -5.17 -9.78
C SER A 184 -6.29 -6.04 -9.40
N GLY A 185 -7.46 -5.71 -9.96
CA GLY A 185 -8.67 -6.53 -9.86
C GLY A 185 -9.38 -6.42 -8.51
N GLU A 186 -9.19 -5.32 -7.80
CA GLU A 186 -9.96 -5.03 -6.60
C GLU A 186 -11.43 -4.88 -6.95
N GLU A 187 -11.74 -3.97 -7.85
CA GLU A 187 -13.07 -3.57 -8.31
C GLU A 187 -13.86 -4.74 -8.90
N GLN A 188 -13.16 -5.71 -9.45
CA GLN A 188 -13.76 -6.90 -10.06
C GLN A 188 -13.83 -8.10 -9.11
N GLY A 189 -13.37 -7.96 -7.86
CA GLY A 189 -13.53 -8.98 -6.82
C GLY A 189 -12.27 -9.35 -6.06
N LEU A 190 -11.38 -8.40 -5.77
CA LEU A 190 -10.18 -8.55 -4.94
C LEU A 190 -9.18 -9.56 -5.54
N TYR A 191 -9.09 -9.69 -6.87
CA TYR A 191 -8.29 -10.76 -7.49
C TYR A 191 -6.82 -10.69 -7.12
N GLY A 192 -6.19 -9.50 -7.23
CA GLY A 192 -4.78 -9.32 -6.93
C GLY A 192 -4.44 -9.53 -5.46
N ALA A 193 -5.28 -9.02 -4.57
CA ALA A 193 -5.11 -9.21 -3.13
C ALA A 193 -5.26 -10.69 -2.75
N LYS A 194 -6.26 -11.40 -3.30
CA LYS A 194 -6.45 -12.84 -3.07
C LYS A 194 -5.29 -13.68 -3.60
N PHE A 195 -4.76 -13.32 -4.77
CA PHE A 195 -3.58 -13.97 -5.33
C PHE A 195 -2.39 -13.81 -4.38
N MET A 196 -2.09 -12.59 -3.93
CA MET A 196 -0.97 -12.33 -3.03
C MET A 196 -1.16 -12.99 -1.65
N ALA A 197 -2.37 -12.97 -1.09
CA ALA A 197 -2.66 -13.64 0.17
C ALA A 197 -2.45 -15.17 0.07
N THR A 198 -2.85 -15.76 -1.05
CA THR A 198 -2.63 -17.19 -1.32
C THR A 198 -1.14 -17.50 -1.42
N LYS A 199 -0.39 -16.70 -2.17
CA LYS A 199 1.07 -16.82 -2.32
C LYS A 199 1.77 -16.68 -0.98
N ALA A 200 1.46 -15.63 -0.21
CA ALA A 200 2.03 -15.39 1.11
C ALA A 200 1.80 -16.57 2.07
N LYS A 201 0.59 -17.16 2.04
CA LYS A 201 0.28 -18.37 2.81
C LYS A 201 1.10 -19.58 2.35
N GLN A 202 1.25 -19.79 1.06
CA GLN A 202 2.04 -20.91 0.50
C GLN A 202 3.52 -20.80 0.82
N GLU A 203 4.05 -19.57 0.81
CA GLU A 203 5.46 -19.25 1.09
C GLU A 203 5.72 -19.01 2.59
N ASN A 204 4.71 -19.17 3.46
CA ASN A 204 4.78 -19.00 4.91
C ASN A 204 5.31 -17.61 5.32
N TRP A 205 4.84 -16.56 4.68
CA TRP A 205 5.22 -15.19 5.05
C TRP A 205 4.78 -14.86 6.48
N ASN A 206 5.69 -14.36 7.30
CA ASN A 206 5.40 -13.91 8.66
C ASN A 206 4.84 -12.47 8.65
N ILE A 207 3.62 -12.29 8.11
CA ILE A 207 2.95 -11.00 8.06
C ILE A 207 2.42 -10.66 9.45
N VAL A 208 2.97 -9.62 10.06
CA VAL A 208 2.57 -9.14 11.39
C VAL A 208 1.65 -7.92 11.35
N ALA A 209 1.65 -7.19 10.24
CA ALA A 209 0.74 -6.06 10.01
C ALA A 209 0.48 -5.86 8.52
N MET A 210 -0.71 -5.37 8.21
CA MET A 210 -1.09 -4.92 6.88
C MET A 210 -1.83 -3.59 7.00
N ILE A 211 -1.44 -2.64 6.17
CA ILE A 211 -2.10 -1.34 5.99
C ILE A 211 -2.64 -1.34 4.56
N ASN A 212 -3.93 -1.19 4.41
CA ASN A 212 -4.57 -1.00 3.11
C ASN A 212 -5.05 0.44 3.03
N ASP A 213 -4.62 1.14 2.01
CA ASP A 213 -5.04 2.49 1.71
C ASP A 213 -6.01 2.39 0.54
N ASP A 214 -7.30 2.71 0.81
CA ASP A 214 -8.41 2.49 -0.11
C ASP A 214 -9.54 3.46 0.29
N MET A 215 -9.94 4.35 -0.62
CA MET A 215 -10.82 5.49 -0.36
C MET A 215 -12.10 5.45 -1.17
#